data_7ac5cd47021127f48f68a5d564d540cb
#
_entry.id   7ac5cd47021127f48f68a5d564d540cb
#
_cell.length_a   1.000
_cell.length_b   1.000
_cell.length_c   1.000
_cell.angle_alpha   90.00
_cell.angle_beta   90.00
_cell.angle_gamma   90.00
#
_symmetry.space_group_name_H-M   'P 1'
#
loop_
_entity.id
_entity.type
_entity.pdbx_description
1 polymer ?
#
loop_
_entity_poly.entity_id
_entity_poly.type
_entity_poly.pdbx_seq_one_letter_code
_entity_poly.pdbx_strand_id
1 'polypeptide(L)'
;MLLSEKIVNTDTYAGTVDIITGIDNFESTCTYNEEWHTYRLDGKIIPSVTRLLDDGSYLNVDPKILESAQIRGTLIHKEIENYLKHQIKGYTDEFYEFLDIYTNNKEKFEEKAIFDIKTYSQANPKNRDKCLKQEKMYAKAIEYLTGEQIDNFYMIHLPKNKKGKLIKLGGILNEKK
;
A
#
# COMPACT_ATOMS: atom_id res chain seq x y z
N MET A 1 2.85 -3.46 21.72
CA MET A 1 2.90 -4.89 21.40
C MET A 1 2.67 -4.98 19.90
N LEU A 2 3.71 -5.26 19.15
CA LEU A 2 3.69 -5.17 17.69
C LEU A 2 2.83 -6.28 17.09
N LEU A 3 1.99 -5.94 16.10
CA LEU A 3 1.16 -6.85 15.30
C LEU A 3 1.95 -7.93 14.53
N SER A 4 3.27 -7.98 14.68
CA SER A 4 4.16 -8.93 13.99
C SER A 4 4.09 -10.37 14.49
N GLU A 5 3.40 -10.65 15.61
CA GLU A 5 3.39 -11.98 16.22
C GLU A 5 2.17 -12.86 15.91
N LYS A 6 1.24 -12.38 15.07
CA LYS A 6 0.08 -13.18 14.64
C LYS A 6 -0.01 -13.47 13.14
N ILE A 7 1.08 -13.31 12.42
CA ILE A 7 1.17 -13.87 11.08
C ILE A 7 1.58 -15.33 11.25
N VAL A 8 0.60 -16.21 11.31
CA VAL A 8 0.84 -17.64 11.26
C VAL A 8 1.35 -17.96 9.86
N ASN A 9 2.60 -18.39 9.82
CA ASN A 9 3.27 -18.87 8.63
C ASN A 9 2.52 -20.10 8.12
N THR A 10 1.83 -19.99 7.01
CA THR A 10 1.27 -21.13 6.32
C THR A 10 2.16 -21.47 5.16
N ASP A 11 3.00 -22.48 5.34
CA ASP A 11 3.69 -23.19 4.27
C ASP A 11 2.67 -23.90 3.38
N THR A 12 2.02 -23.16 2.49
CA THR A 12 1.27 -23.75 1.40
C THR A 12 1.65 -23.08 0.10
N TYR A 13 2.24 -23.85 -0.75
CA TYR A 13 2.47 -23.61 -2.17
C TYR A 13 1.15 -23.23 -2.86
N ALA A 14 0.88 -21.98 -2.96
CA ALA A 14 -0.04 -21.28 -3.86
C ALA A 14 -0.42 -19.93 -3.21
N GLY A 15 0.47 -18.95 -3.21
CA GLY A 15 0.17 -17.52 -3.06
C GLY A 15 -1.06 -17.07 -2.25
N THR A 16 -1.51 -17.88 -1.28
CA THR A 16 -2.68 -17.60 -0.47
C THR A 16 -2.20 -17.24 0.93
N VAL A 17 -2.41 -16.01 1.34
CA VAL A 17 -2.15 -15.56 2.71
C VAL A 17 -3.47 -15.60 3.46
N ASP A 18 -3.59 -16.47 4.46
CA ASP A 18 -4.71 -16.49 5.37
C ASP A 18 -4.49 -15.45 6.48
N ILE A 19 -5.30 -14.40 6.45
CA ILE A 19 -5.31 -13.40 7.51
C ILE A 19 -6.43 -13.79 8.47
N ILE A 20 -6.06 -14.33 9.63
CA ILE A 20 -7.02 -14.62 10.70
C ILE A 20 -7.20 -13.35 11.53
N THR A 21 -8.35 -12.73 11.42
CA THR A 21 -8.74 -11.61 12.28
C THR A 21 -9.55 -12.15 13.44
N GLY A 22 -8.91 -12.35 14.61
CA GLY A 22 -9.60 -12.66 15.85
C GLY A 22 -10.08 -11.37 16.51
N ILE A 23 -11.35 -11.03 16.34
CA ILE A 23 -12.05 -10.04 17.15
C ILE A 23 -13.26 -10.75 17.73
N ASP A 24 -13.32 -10.84 19.07
CA ASP A 24 -14.41 -11.32 19.89
C ASP A 24 -15.52 -12.12 19.18
N ASN A 25 -15.34 -13.45 19.05
CA ASN A 25 -16.30 -14.43 18.52
C ASN A 25 -16.65 -14.34 17.02
N PHE A 26 -15.97 -13.54 16.22
CA PHE A 26 -16.07 -13.55 14.77
C PHE A 26 -14.78 -14.10 14.16
N GLU A 27 -14.72 -15.39 13.93
CA GLU A 27 -13.66 -16.00 13.10
C GLU A 27 -14.03 -15.81 11.63
N SER A 28 -13.60 -14.69 11.04
CA SER A 28 -13.70 -14.50 9.59
C SER A 28 -12.37 -14.85 8.94
N THR A 29 -12.40 -15.69 7.93
CA THR A 29 -11.22 -16.07 7.16
C THR A 29 -11.11 -15.17 5.94
N CYS A 30 -10.09 -14.32 5.90
CA CYS A 30 -9.75 -13.55 4.71
C CYS A 30 -8.60 -14.22 3.98
N THR A 31 -8.81 -14.61 2.71
CA THR A 31 -7.77 -15.19 1.86
C THR A 31 -7.43 -14.25 0.71
N TYR A 32 -6.14 -14.18 0.37
CA TYR A 32 -5.65 -13.43 -0.78
C TYR A 32 -4.98 -14.38 -1.78
N ASN A 33 -5.43 -14.33 -3.03
CA ASN A 33 -4.78 -15.03 -4.13
C ASN A 33 -3.89 -14.04 -4.89
N GLU A 34 -2.57 -14.26 -4.85
CA GLU A 34 -1.58 -13.36 -5.43
C GLU A 34 -1.64 -13.36 -6.98
N GLU A 35 -1.86 -14.51 -7.62
CA GLU A 35 -1.92 -14.64 -9.07
C GLU A 35 -3.09 -13.83 -9.67
N TRP A 36 -4.25 -13.91 -9.04
CA TRP A 36 -5.47 -13.25 -9.52
C TRP A 36 -5.79 -11.95 -8.81
N HIS A 37 -4.94 -11.52 -7.86
CA HIS A 37 -5.15 -10.33 -7.00
C HIS A 37 -6.58 -10.28 -6.42
N THR A 38 -7.09 -11.44 -5.98
CA THR A 38 -8.45 -11.56 -5.48
C THR A 38 -8.46 -11.81 -3.98
N TYR A 39 -9.33 -11.07 -3.31
CA TYR A 39 -9.60 -11.23 -1.88
C TYR A 39 -10.90 -12.00 -1.69
N ARG A 40 -10.91 -12.92 -0.73
CA ARG A 40 -12.13 -13.62 -0.32
C ARG A 40 -12.29 -13.48 1.19
N LEU A 41 -13.51 -13.12 1.60
CA LEU A 41 -13.93 -13.12 2.99
C LEU A 41 -14.96 -14.23 3.13
N ASP A 42 -14.70 -15.20 3.99
CA ASP A 42 -15.55 -16.40 4.20
C ASP A 42 -15.93 -17.07 2.88
N GLY A 43 -14.96 -17.23 2.00
CA GLY A 43 -15.12 -17.85 0.68
C GLY A 43 -15.74 -16.94 -0.40
N LYS A 44 -16.31 -15.78 -0.06
CA LYS A 44 -16.90 -14.84 -1.02
C LYS A 44 -15.88 -13.85 -1.53
N ILE A 45 -15.83 -13.64 -2.85
CA ILE A 45 -14.93 -12.62 -3.44
C ILE A 45 -15.38 -11.24 -2.99
N ILE A 46 -14.43 -10.48 -2.43
CA ILE A 46 -14.62 -9.07 -2.09
C ILE A 46 -13.71 -8.19 -2.95
N PRO A 47 -14.12 -6.96 -3.27
CA PRO A 47 -13.29 -6.05 -4.04
C PRO A 47 -12.11 -5.54 -3.20
N SER A 48 -10.93 -5.39 -3.82
CA SER A 48 -9.83 -4.66 -3.22
C SER A 48 -10.17 -3.18 -3.09
N VAL A 49 -9.47 -2.46 -2.19
CA VAL A 49 -9.64 -1.00 -2.07
C VAL A 49 -9.35 -0.29 -3.39
N THR A 50 -8.34 -0.72 -4.12
CA THR A 50 -8.01 -0.18 -5.45
C THR A 50 -9.17 -0.35 -6.43
N ARG A 51 -9.86 -1.50 -6.41
CA ARG A 51 -11.00 -1.76 -7.28
C ARG A 51 -12.24 -0.94 -6.89
N LEU A 52 -12.45 -0.69 -5.60
CA LEU A 52 -13.52 0.18 -5.12
C LEU A 52 -13.35 1.64 -5.57
N LEU A 53 -12.10 2.08 -5.72
CA LEU A 53 -11.75 3.43 -6.15
C LEU A 53 -11.51 3.55 -7.66
N ASP A 54 -11.76 2.49 -8.40
CA ASP A 54 -11.53 2.47 -9.84
C ASP A 54 -12.59 3.28 -10.58
N ASP A 55 -12.11 4.18 -11.43
CA ASP A 55 -12.94 5.05 -12.27
C ASP A 55 -12.92 4.66 -13.76
N GLY A 56 -12.37 3.49 -14.08
CA GLY A 56 -12.26 2.99 -15.44
C GLY A 56 -11.27 3.76 -16.33
N SER A 57 -10.48 4.69 -15.78
CA SER A 57 -9.55 5.52 -16.58
C SER A 57 -8.49 4.71 -17.31
N TYR A 58 -8.17 3.49 -16.85
CA TYR A 58 -7.23 2.58 -17.50
C TYR A 58 -7.78 1.94 -18.78
N LEU A 59 -9.11 1.91 -18.98
CA LEU A 59 -9.74 1.29 -20.17
C LEU A 59 -9.31 1.94 -21.49
N ASN A 60 -8.83 3.18 -21.42
CA ASN A 60 -8.35 3.94 -22.58
C ASN A 60 -6.82 3.86 -22.76
N VAL A 61 -6.12 3.04 -21.98
CA VAL A 61 -4.67 2.86 -22.07
C VAL A 61 -4.36 1.61 -22.91
N ASP A 62 -3.35 1.70 -23.79
CA ASP A 62 -2.87 0.52 -24.52
C ASP A 62 -2.54 -0.61 -23.53
N PRO A 63 -3.08 -1.83 -23.74
CA PRO A 63 -2.86 -2.96 -22.84
C PRO A 63 -1.39 -3.27 -22.57
N LYS A 64 -0.51 -3.13 -23.56
CA LYS A 64 0.93 -3.37 -23.40
C LYS A 64 1.59 -2.32 -22.50
N ILE A 65 1.15 -1.07 -22.62
CA ILE A 65 1.63 0.01 -21.73
C ILE A 65 1.15 -0.24 -20.30
N LEU A 66 -0.10 -0.65 -20.14
CA LEU A 66 -0.69 -0.96 -18.84
C LEU A 66 0.05 -2.13 -18.18
N GLU A 67 0.25 -3.23 -18.90
CA GLU A 67 0.98 -4.40 -18.42
C GLU A 67 2.41 -4.05 -18.00
N SER A 68 3.14 -3.32 -18.85
CA SER A 68 4.51 -2.88 -18.53
C SER A 68 4.55 -2.00 -17.27
N ALA A 69 3.55 -1.13 -17.07
CA ALA A 69 3.45 -0.29 -15.90
C ALA A 69 3.14 -1.10 -14.63
N GLN A 70 2.29 -2.13 -14.74
CA GLN A 70 1.95 -3.04 -13.64
C GLN A 70 3.17 -3.87 -13.21
N ILE A 71 3.87 -4.50 -14.17
CA ILE A 71 5.09 -5.28 -13.89
C ILE A 71 6.13 -4.41 -13.18
N ARG A 72 6.38 -3.20 -13.70
CA ARG A 72 7.32 -2.27 -13.08
C ARG A 72 6.86 -1.87 -11.66
N GLY A 73 5.59 -1.55 -11.49
CA GLY A 73 5.04 -1.21 -10.18
C GLY A 73 5.24 -2.32 -9.17
N THR A 74 4.88 -3.55 -9.54
CA THR A 74 5.03 -4.75 -8.69
C THR A 74 6.49 -4.97 -8.29
N LEU A 75 7.43 -4.84 -9.24
CA LEU A 75 8.87 -4.98 -8.97
C LEU A 75 9.35 -3.97 -7.92
N ILE A 76 9.03 -2.67 -8.12
CA ILE A 76 9.45 -1.60 -7.21
C ILE A 76 8.88 -1.82 -5.81
N HIS A 77 7.59 -2.16 -5.70
CA HIS A 77 6.97 -2.47 -4.41
C HIS A 77 7.68 -3.64 -3.72
N LYS A 78 8.02 -4.71 -4.47
CA LYS A 78 8.72 -5.88 -3.91
C LYS A 78 10.13 -5.56 -3.43
N GLU A 79 10.87 -4.74 -4.16
CA GLU A 79 12.21 -4.30 -3.73
C GLU A 79 12.15 -3.49 -2.43
N ILE A 80 11.20 -2.55 -2.35
CA ILE A 80 11.01 -1.72 -1.15
C ILE A 80 10.57 -2.58 0.04
N GLU A 81 9.63 -3.51 -0.17
CA GLU A 81 9.20 -4.46 0.85
C GLU A 81 10.36 -5.30 1.38
N ASN A 82 11.16 -5.88 0.48
CA ASN A 82 12.33 -6.67 0.85
C ASN A 82 13.36 -5.85 1.65
N TYR A 83 13.55 -4.59 1.27
CA TYR A 83 14.44 -3.71 2.02
C TYR A 83 13.90 -3.39 3.42
N LEU A 84 12.63 -3.02 3.54
CA LEU A 84 12.03 -2.68 4.83
C LEU A 84 11.97 -3.88 5.78
N LYS A 85 11.71 -5.09 5.27
CA LYS A 85 11.60 -6.32 6.08
C LYS A 85 12.94 -6.98 6.37
N HIS A 86 13.85 -6.99 5.40
CA HIS A 86 15.03 -7.85 5.41
C HIS A 86 16.34 -7.10 5.15
N GLN A 87 16.29 -5.77 4.93
CA GLN A 87 17.43 -4.93 4.55
C GLN A 87 18.12 -5.37 3.25
N ILE A 88 17.38 -6.06 2.37
CA ILE A 88 17.85 -6.49 1.06
C ILE A 88 17.66 -5.34 0.08
N LYS A 89 18.77 -4.83 -0.46
CA LYS A 89 18.74 -3.72 -1.42
C LYS A 89 18.18 -4.15 -2.77
N GLY A 90 17.34 -3.33 -3.36
CA GLY A 90 16.89 -3.43 -4.74
C GLY A 90 17.95 -2.94 -5.74
N TYR A 91 17.61 -3.02 -7.01
CA TYR A 91 18.50 -2.64 -8.12
C TYR A 91 17.89 -1.62 -9.10
N THR A 92 16.59 -1.28 -8.92
CA THR A 92 15.94 -0.26 -9.77
C THR A 92 16.32 1.15 -9.34
N ASP A 93 16.32 2.09 -10.30
CA ASP A 93 16.55 3.51 -10.01
C ASP A 93 15.49 4.04 -9.04
N GLU A 94 14.24 3.60 -9.19
CA GLU A 94 13.15 3.97 -8.30
C GLU A 94 13.35 3.49 -6.86
N PHE A 95 14.00 2.33 -6.68
CA PHE A 95 14.38 1.87 -5.33
C PHE A 95 15.40 2.82 -4.70
N TYR A 96 16.39 3.28 -5.44
CA TYR A 96 17.37 4.24 -4.91
C TYR A 96 16.75 5.61 -4.62
N GLU A 97 15.79 6.05 -5.44
CA GLU A 97 15.00 7.25 -5.15
C GLU A 97 14.16 7.07 -3.86
N PHE A 98 13.58 5.90 -3.65
CA PHE A 98 12.91 5.56 -2.38
C PHE A 98 13.89 5.63 -1.20
N LEU A 99 15.08 5.06 -1.35
CA LEU A 99 16.09 5.03 -0.30
C LEU A 99 16.56 6.44 0.09
N ASP A 100 16.72 7.33 -0.90
CA ASP A 100 17.03 8.74 -0.66
C ASP A 100 15.90 9.44 0.12
N ILE A 101 14.64 9.24 -0.30
CA ILE A 101 13.47 9.77 0.42
C ILE A 101 13.43 9.24 1.86
N TYR A 102 13.56 7.94 2.05
CA TYR A 102 13.51 7.29 3.35
C TYR A 102 14.59 7.81 4.29
N THR A 103 15.83 7.94 3.79
CA THR A 103 16.97 8.38 4.57
C THR A 103 16.87 9.85 4.98
N ASN A 104 16.37 10.71 4.07
CA ASN A 104 16.26 12.14 4.31
C ASN A 104 14.99 12.57 5.06
N ASN A 105 14.06 11.65 5.34
CA ASN A 105 12.80 11.95 6.02
C ASN A 105 12.49 10.96 7.16
N LYS A 106 13.50 10.43 7.83
CA LYS A 106 13.34 9.40 8.87
C LYS A 106 12.30 9.77 9.91
N GLU A 107 12.27 11.03 10.35
CA GLU A 107 11.31 11.52 11.33
C GLU A 107 9.85 11.37 10.88
N LYS A 108 9.59 11.40 9.56
CA LYS A 108 8.24 11.17 9.03
C LYS A 108 7.83 9.70 9.09
N PHE A 109 8.80 8.80 8.91
CA PHE A 109 8.56 7.36 9.00
C PHE A 109 8.40 6.85 10.45
N GLU A 110 8.68 7.70 11.43
CA GLU A 110 8.43 7.46 12.86
C GLU A 110 7.04 7.98 13.31
N GLU A 111 6.35 8.75 12.47
CA GLU A 111 4.99 9.23 12.75
C GLU A 111 3.95 8.10 12.64
N LYS A 112 2.79 8.26 13.30
CA LYS A 112 1.61 7.43 13.02
C LYS A 112 1.02 7.82 11.67
N ALA A 113 1.53 7.21 10.61
CA ALA A 113 1.24 7.59 9.24
C ALA A 113 1.07 6.38 8.33
N ILE A 114 0.35 6.57 7.23
CA ILE A 114 0.35 5.66 6.09
C ILE A 114 1.20 6.26 4.98
N PHE A 115 2.03 5.42 4.37
CA PHE A 115 2.86 5.75 3.22
C PHE A 115 2.46 4.84 2.06
N ASP A 116 1.88 5.41 1.02
CA ASP A 116 1.48 4.67 -0.18
C ASP A 116 2.46 4.96 -1.33
N ILE A 117 3.06 3.92 -1.88
CA ILE A 117 4.03 4.01 -2.96
C ILE A 117 3.30 4.03 -4.29
N LYS A 118 3.56 5.04 -5.10
CA LYS A 118 2.94 5.21 -6.42
C LYS A 118 3.97 5.47 -7.51
N THR A 119 3.89 4.68 -8.56
CA THR A 119 4.80 4.73 -9.72
C THR A 119 4.20 5.43 -10.95
N TYR A 120 3.17 6.25 -10.74
CA TYR A 120 2.53 7.04 -11.80
C TYR A 120 3.54 7.94 -12.53
N SER A 121 3.27 8.25 -13.79
CA SER A 121 4.05 9.26 -14.52
C SER A 121 3.91 10.67 -13.92
N GLN A 122 2.78 10.98 -13.31
CA GLN A 122 2.46 12.27 -12.70
C GLN A 122 1.65 12.12 -11.41
N ALA A 123 2.05 12.85 -10.36
CA ALA A 123 1.28 13.02 -9.13
C ALA A 123 0.33 14.23 -9.24
N ASN A 124 -0.55 14.22 -10.24
CA ASN A 124 -1.56 15.27 -10.44
C ASN A 124 -2.63 15.27 -9.31
N PRO A 125 -3.47 16.32 -9.20
CA PRO A 125 -4.49 16.40 -8.13
C PRO A 125 -5.41 15.19 -8.07
N LYS A 126 -5.86 14.64 -9.22
CA LYS A 126 -6.73 13.46 -9.29
C LYS A 126 -6.05 12.22 -8.69
N ASN A 127 -4.78 11.98 -9.04
CA ASN A 127 -4.02 10.86 -8.54
C ASN A 127 -3.75 10.98 -7.03
N ARG A 128 -3.48 12.19 -6.53
CA ARG A 128 -3.31 12.46 -5.10
C ARG A 128 -4.59 12.23 -4.32
N ASP A 129 -5.74 12.71 -4.83
CA ASP A 129 -7.04 12.50 -4.21
C ASP A 129 -7.40 11.01 -4.14
N LYS A 130 -7.16 10.26 -5.21
CA LYS A 130 -7.36 8.80 -5.25
C LYS A 130 -6.48 8.08 -4.23
N CYS A 131 -5.21 8.46 -4.13
CA CYS A 131 -4.28 7.93 -3.14
C CYS A 131 -4.75 8.23 -1.71
N LEU A 132 -5.13 9.48 -1.41
CA LEU A 132 -5.63 9.86 -0.10
C LEU A 132 -6.91 9.09 0.30
N LYS A 133 -7.83 8.87 -0.64
CA LYS A 133 -9.03 8.04 -0.41
C LYS A 133 -8.66 6.61 -0.05
N GLN A 134 -7.69 6.02 -0.75
CA GLN A 134 -7.19 4.69 -0.48
C GLN A 134 -6.58 4.60 0.93
N GLU A 135 -5.70 5.54 1.28
CA GLU A 135 -5.05 5.58 2.59
C GLU A 135 -6.06 5.77 3.74
N LYS A 136 -7.09 6.61 3.55
CA LYS A 136 -8.17 6.78 4.53
C LYS A 136 -8.98 5.50 4.75
N MET A 137 -9.16 4.67 3.73
CA MET A 137 -9.81 3.36 3.89
C MET A 137 -8.93 2.41 4.69
N TYR A 138 -7.62 2.39 4.44
CA TYR A 138 -6.67 1.60 5.24
C TYR A 138 -6.58 2.10 6.68
N ALA A 139 -6.57 3.41 6.90
CA ALA A 139 -6.57 3.99 8.25
C ALA A 139 -7.79 3.55 9.06
N LYS A 140 -8.98 3.58 8.47
CA LYS A 140 -10.20 3.08 9.14
C LYS A 140 -10.12 1.59 9.47
N ALA A 141 -9.53 0.78 8.60
CA ALA A 141 -9.34 -0.63 8.87
C ALA A 141 -8.35 -0.85 10.01
N ILE A 142 -7.24 -0.10 10.04
CA ILE A 142 -6.25 -0.15 11.13
C ILE A 142 -6.90 0.28 12.45
N GLU A 143 -7.61 1.40 12.47
CA GLU A 143 -8.30 1.90 13.66
C GLU A 143 -9.31 0.87 14.19
N TYR A 144 -10.10 0.26 13.30
CA TYR A 144 -11.04 -0.80 13.67
C TYR A 144 -10.36 -2.03 14.26
N LEU A 145 -9.21 -2.47 13.70
CA LEU A 145 -8.51 -3.67 14.14
C LEU A 145 -7.64 -3.46 15.38
N THR A 146 -7.11 -2.26 15.59
CA THR A 146 -6.08 -2.02 16.61
C THR A 146 -6.49 -0.98 17.64
N GLY A 147 -7.53 -0.19 17.37
CA GLY A 147 -7.88 1.01 18.14
C GLY A 147 -6.90 2.18 17.92
N GLU A 148 -5.90 2.03 17.05
CA GLU A 148 -4.91 3.07 16.79
C GLU A 148 -5.37 4.01 15.69
N GLN A 149 -5.35 5.32 15.97
CA GLN A 149 -5.67 6.35 15.02
C GLN A 149 -4.44 6.70 14.17
N ILE A 150 -4.65 6.87 12.86
CA ILE A 150 -3.61 7.30 11.92
C ILE A 150 -3.72 8.82 11.73
N ASP A 151 -2.62 9.52 11.96
CA ASP A 151 -2.60 10.99 11.99
C ASP A 151 -2.21 11.64 10.66
N ASN A 152 -1.39 10.95 9.85
CA ASN A 152 -0.84 11.51 8.64
C ASN A 152 -0.91 10.56 7.44
N PHE A 153 -0.97 11.14 6.23
CA PHE A 153 -1.07 10.43 4.95
C PHE A 153 -0.04 10.96 3.97
N TYR A 154 0.78 10.07 3.42
CA TYR A 154 1.88 10.43 2.53
C TYR A 154 1.92 9.54 1.29
N MET A 155 2.05 10.15 0.13
CA MET A 155 2.39 9.45 -1.12
C MET A 155 3.90 9.49 -1.33
N ILE A 156 4.52 8.34 -1.50
CA ILE A 156 5.89 8.22 -2.03
C ILE A 156 5.75 8.06 -3.54
N HIS A 157 6.00 9.13 -4.28
CA HIS A 157 5.85 9.16 -5.72
C HIS A 157 7.18 8.87 -6.41
N LEU A 158 7.26 7.73 -7.10
CA LEU A 158 8.44 7.22 -7.79
C LEU A 158 8.20 7.13 -9.31
N PRO A 159 8.23 8.24 -10.04
CA PRO A 159 8.00 8.24 -11.48
C PRO A 159 9.20 7.69 -12.23
N LYS A 160 8.96 6.95 -13.33
CA LYS A 160 10.02 6.43 -14.19
C LYS A 160 10.95 7.53 -14.68
N ASN A 161 12.27 7.33 -14.55
CA ASN A 161 13.34 8.23 -15.03
C ASN A 161 13.23 9.68 -14.49
N LYS A 162 12.68 9.87 -13.30
CA LYS A 162 12.56 11.19 -12.66
C LYS A 162 12.78 11.05 -11.17
N LYS A 163 13.18 12.16 -10.54
CA LYS A 163 13.37 12.22 -9.10
C LYS A 163 12.09 11.90 -8.34
N GLY A 164 12.22 11.00 -7.36
CA GLY A 164 11.16 10.65 -6.42
C GLY A 164 10.80 11.80 -5.48
N LYS A 165 9.59 11.76 -4.90
CA LYS A 165 9.11 12.80 -3.98
C LYS A 165 8.25 12.19 -2.88
N LEU A 166 8.45 12.67 -1.65
CA LEU A 166 7.51 12.49 -0.56
C LEU A 166 6.47 13.62 -0.60
N ILE A 167 5.20 13.28 -0.70
CA ILE A 167 4.10 14.23 -0.82
C ILE A 167 3.14 14.01 0.34
N LYS A 168 2.98 14.98 1.22
CA LYS A 168 1.95 14.96 2.24
C LYS A 168 0.59 15.16 1.58
N LEU A 169 -0.33 14.20 1.75
CA LEU A 169 -1.67 14.24 1.16
C LEU A 169 -2.70 14.81 2.13
N GLY A 170 -2.52 14.59 3.42
CA GLY A 170 -3.43 15.02 4.46
C GLY A 170 -2.90 14.69 5.86
N GLY A 171 -3.69 15.04 6.85
CA GLY A 171 -3.46 14.73 8.26
C GLY A 171 -4.73 15.04 9.02
N ILE A 172 -4.82 14.61 10.27
CA ILE A 172 -5.82 15.16 11.17
C ILE A 172 -5.43 16.61 11.38
N LEU A 173 -6.17 17.50 10.76
CA LEU A 173 -6.14 18.90 11.17
C LEU A 173 -6.62 18.89 12.62
N ASN A 174 -5.71 19.11 13.57
CA ASN A 174 -6.12 19.57 14.87
C ASN A 174 -6.88 20.87 14.62
N GLU A 175 -8.19 20.78 14.49
CA GLU A 175 -9.06 21.95 14.59
C GLU A 175 -8.76 22.50 15.97
N LYS A 176 -7.91 23.53 16.00
CA LYS A 176 -7.73 24.33 17.19
C LYS A 176 -9.11 24.87 17.54
N LYS A 177 -9.71 24.29 18.58
CA LYS A 177 -10.86 24.88 19.26
C LYS A 177 -10.48 26.25 19.82
#